data_0f631e100d6cb88bab20390feee55ab3
#
_entry.id   0f631e100d6cb88bab20390feee55ab3
#
_cell.length_a   1.000
_cell.length_b   1.000
_cell.length_c   1.000
_cell.angle_alpha   90.00
_cell.angle_beta   90.00
_cell.angle_gamma   90.00
#
_symmetry.space_group_name_H-M   'P 1'
#
loop_
_entity.id
_entity.type
_entity.pdbx_description
1 polymer ?
#
loop_
_entity_poly.entity_id
_entity_poly.type
_entity_poly.pdbx_seq_one_letter_code
_entity_poly.pdbx_strand_id
1 'polypeptide(L)'
;MNLLFKALNDKTRREILELLQQGEMPAGTIAEHFHMSWPSISHHLDLLKQADLVHTVKNGQFVYYSLNTTVMEDLIKWLMSFKSKKRLK
;
A
#
# COMPACT_ATOMS: atom_id res chain seq x y z
N MET A 1 2.90 9.25 10.02
CA MET A 1 2.41 9.49 8.63
C MET A 1 3.47 9.74 7.60
N ASN A 2 4.70 10.09 8.01
CA ASN A 2 5.74 10.38 7.02
C ASN A 2 6.02 9.17 6.11
N LEU A 3 6.10 7.97 6.67
CA LEU A 3 6.32 6.78 5.87
C LEU A 3 5.14 6.51 4.95
N LEU A 4 3.93 6.79 5.43
CA LEU A 4 2.73 6.64 4.62
C LEU A 4 2.78 7.52 3.38
N PHE A 5 3.06 8.81 3.56
CA PHE A 5 3.10 9.73 2.44
C PHE A 5 4.26 9.44 1.50
N LYS A 6 5.40 9.05 2.07
CA LYS A 6 6.54 8.64 1.25
C LYS A 6 6.17 7.46 0.35
N ALA A 7 5.49 6.47 0.92
CA ALA A 7 5.09 5.30 0.16
C ALA A 7 4.08 5.68 -0.93
N LEU A 8 3.15 6.57 -0.64
CA LEU A 8 2.15 7.00 -1.62
C LEU A 8 2.72 7.93 -2.70
N ASN A 9 3.89 8.50 -2.46
CA ASN A 9 4.49 9.45 -3.40
C ASN A 9 5.29 8.73 -4.49
N ASP A 10 4.68 7.71 -5.08
CA ASP A 10 5.29 6.98 -6.20
C ASP A 10 4.20 6.30 -6.99
N LYS A 11 4.24 6.47 -8.30
CA LYS A 11 3.20 5.93 -9.17
C LYS A 11 3.12 4.41 -9.10
N THR A 12 4.26 3.74 -9.12
CA THR A 12 4.28 2.27 -9.08
C THR A 12 3.67 1.76 -7.79
N ARG A 13 4.01 2.37 -6.67
CA ARG A 13 3.45 1.93 -5.38
C ARG A 13 1.95 2.16 -5.32
N ARG A 14 1.47 3.28 -5.86
CA ARG A 14 0.01 3.49 -5.94
C ARG A 14 -0.65 2.44 -6.82
N GLU A 15 -0.02 2.07 -7.93
CA GLU A 15 -0.56 1.03 -8.81
C GLU A 15 -0.58 -0.34 -8.15
N ILE A 16 0.41 -0.64 -7.32
CA ILE A 16 0.40 -1.88 -6.55
C ILE A 16 -0.80 -1.91 -5.61
N LEU A 17 -1.06 -0.80 -4.93
CA LEU A 17 -2.21 -0.73 -4.04
C LEU A 17 -3.52 -0.91 -4.81
N GLU A 18 -3.62 -0.29 -5.99
CA GLU A 18 -4.80 -0.44 -6.84
C GLU A 18 -4.98 -1.90 -7.27
N LEU A 19 -3.88 -2.56 -7.61
CA LEU A 19 -3.94 -3.96 -7.99
C LEU A 19 -4.45 -4.83 -6.84
N LEU A 20 -4.03 -4.54 -5.63
CA LEU A 20 -4.42 -5.31 -4.45
C LEU A 20 -5.89 -5.11 -4.07
N GLN A 21 -6.59 -4.18 -4.71
CA GLN A 21 -8.05 -4.09 -4.54
C GLN A 21 -8.76 -5.34 -5.02
N GLN A 22 -8.12 -6.12 -5.88
CA GLN A 22 -8.67 -7.38 -6.37
C GLN A 22 -8.60 -8.50 -5.34
N GLY A 23 -7.83 -8.31 -4.28
CA GLY A 23 -7.64 -9.31 -3.24
C GLY A 23 -6.16 -9.56 -3.00
N GLU A 24 -5.86 -10.40 -2.03
CA GLU A 24 -4.47 -10.69 -1.71
C GLU A 24 -3.77 -11.41 -2.86
N MET A 25 -2.49 -11.17 -2.97
CA MET A 25 -1.67 -11.77 -4.03
C MET A 25 -0.29 -12.09 -3.52
N PRO A 26 0.32 -13.18 -4.03
CA PRO A 26 1.74 -13.42 -3.76
C PRO A 26 2.60 -12.39 -4.47
N ALA A 27 3.76 -12.12 -3.90
CA ALA A 27 4.69 -11.12 -4.43
C ALA A 27 5.03 -11.37 -5.90
N GLY A 28 5.20 -12.64 -6.28
CA GLY A 28 5.52 -12.98 -7.67
C GLY A 28 4.42 -12.57 -8.64
N THR A 29 3.16 -12.76 -8.22
CA THR A 29 2.03 -12.36 -9.06
C THR A 29 1.99 -10.85 -9.22
N ILE A 30 2.26 -10.11 -8.14
CA ILE A 30 2.33 -8.65 -8.23
C ILE A 30 3.42 -8.25 -9.23
N ALA A 31 4.60 -8.86 -9.12
CA ALA A 31 5.72 -8.52 -10.00
C ALA A 31 5.40 -8.75 -11.48
N GLU A 32 4.58 -9.77 -11.77
CA GLU A 32 4.21 -10.07 -13.16
C GLU A 32 3.42 -8.95 -13.83
N HIS A 33 2.79 -8.09 -13.04
CA HIS A 33 2.01 -6.98 -13.58
C HIS A 33 2.86 -5.76 -13.95
N PHE A 34 4.14 -5.81 -13.65
CA PHE A 34 5.02 -4.66 -13.87
C PHE A 34 6.24 -5.08 -14.67
N HIS A 35 6.69 -4.19 -15.55
CA HIS A 35 7.90 -4.43 -16.34
C HIS A 35 9.11 -3.88 -15.61
N MET A 36 9.40 -4.48 -14.48
CA MET A 36 10.49 -4.04 -13.60
C MET A 36 11.26 -5.25 -13.11
N SER A 37 12.51 -5.02 -12.72
CA SER A 37 13.30 -6.06 -12.11
C SER A 37 12.73 -6.44 -10.75
N TRP A 38 12.99 -7.68 -10.35
CA TRP A 38 12.54 -8.13 -9.03
C TRP A 38 13.07 -7.25 -7.88
N PRO A 39 14.36 -6.84 -7.87
CA PRO A 39 14.81 -5.96 -6.80
C PRO A 39 14.03 -4.65 -6.71
N SER A 40 13.61 -4.09 -7.85
CA SER A 40 12.81 -2.87 -7.84
C SER A 40 11.44 -3.11 -7.23
N ILE A 41 10.76 -4.18 -7.65
CA ILE A 41 9.45 -4.51 -7.09
C ILE A 41 9.58 -4.80 -5.61
N SER A 42 10.57 -5.59 -5.22
CA SER A 42 10.79 -5.92 -3.81
C SER A 42 11.00 -4.66 -2.97
N HIS A 43 11.72 -3.68 -3.50
CA HIS A 43 11.93 -2.41 -2.80
C HIS A 43 10.59 -1.66 -2.61
N HIS A 44 9.76 -1.61 -3.65
CA HIS A 44 8.45 -0.97 -3.53
C HIS A 44 7.55 -1.67 -2.51
N LEU A 45 7.55 -3.00 -2.52
CA LEU A 45 6.77 -3.77 -1.57
C LEU A 45 7.25 -3.53 -0.13
N ASP A 46 8.57 -3.42 0.06
CA ASP A 46 9.12 -3.15 1.39
C ASP A 46 8.69 -1.77 1.89
N LEU A 47 8.68 -0.76 1.04
CA LEU A 47 8.25 0.57 1.45
C LEU A 47 6.77 0.60 1.81
N LEU A 48 5.93 -0.12 1.07
CA LEU A 48 4.52 -0.24 1.40
C LEU A 48 4.32 -0.95 2.74
N LYS A 49 5.12 -1.96 3.00
CA LYS A 49 5.08 -2.70 4.25
C LYS A 49 5.52 -1.83 5.43
N GLN A 50 6.60 -1.06 5.26
CA GLN A 50 7.08 -0.17 6.30
C GLN A 50 6.05 0.91 6.65
N ALA A 51 5.25 1.32 5.68
CA ALA A 51 4.21 2.31 5.88
C ALA A 51 2.91 1.71 6.43
N ASP A 52 2.88 0.41 6.65
CA ASP A 52 1.71 -0.34 7.11
C ASP A 52 0.52 -0.22 6.15
N LEU A 53 0.78 0.04 4.88
CA LEU A 53 -0.28 0.10 3.87
C LEU A 53 -0.70 -1.28 3.40
N VAL A 54 0.12 -2.27 3.67
CA VAL A 54 -0.18 -3.66 3.32
C VAL A 54 0.13 -4.56 4.49
N HIS A 55 -0.58 -5.69 4.55
CA HIS A 55 -0.27 -6.80 5.43
C HIS A 55 0.42 -7.88 4.62
N THR A 56 1.26 -8.66 5.28
CA THR A 56 1.90 -9.81 4.63
C THR A 56 1.62 -11.06 5.44
N VAL A 57 1.40 -12.16 4.73
CA VAL A 57 1.23 -13.48 5.34
C VAL A 57 2.10 -14.45 4.56
N LYS A 58 2.95 -15.17 5.27
CA LYS A 58 3.76 -16.19 4.64
C LYS A 58 2.97 -17.50 4.65
N ASN A 59 2.85 -18.13 3.49
CA ASN A 59 2.18 -19.41 3.35
C ASN A 59 3.06 -20.30 2.48
N GLY A 60 3.72 -21.26 3.12
CA GLY A 60 4.71 -22.07 2.43
C GLY A 60 5.89 -21.19 2.02
N GLN A 61 6.23 -21.25 0.75
CA GLN A 61 7.33 -20.44 0.22
C GLN A 61 6.88 -19.10 -0.35
N PHE A 62 5.57 -18.83 -0.26
CA PHE A 62 5.01 -17.61 -0.83
C PHE A 62 4.70 -16.59 0.26
N VAL A 63 4.93 -15.32 -0.06
CA VAL A 63 4.52 -14.20 0.79
C VAL A 63 3.37 -13.49 0.08
N TYR A 64 2.20 -13.49 0.74
CA TYR A 64 0.99 -12.87 0.21
C TYR A 64 0.85 -11.47 0.76
N TYR A 65 0.48 -10.53 -0.10
CA TYR A 65 0.27 -9.13 0.27
C TYR A 65 -1.22 -8.80 0.14
N SER A 66 -1.72 -8.05 1.11
CA SER A 66 -3.11 -7.57 1.08
C SER A 66 -3.15 -6.15 1.60
N LEU A 67 -4.21 -5.41 1.24
CA LEU A 67 -4.37 -4.03 1.71
C LEU A 67 -4.64 -4.00 3.20
N ASN A 68 -4.03 -3.04 3.88
CA ASN A 68 -4.38 -2.75 5.26
C ASN A 68 -5.48 -1.69 5.26
N THR A 69 -6.73 -2.14 5.26
CA THR A 69 -7.86 -1.22 5.13
C THR A 69 -8.04 -0.34 6.36
N THR A 70 -7.55 -0.77 7.52
CA THR A 70 -7.61 0.06 8.73
C THR A 70 -6.80 1.34 8.56
N VAL A 71 -5.58 1.22 8.04
CA VAL A 71 -4.74 2.39 7.77
C VAL A 71 -5.35 3.27 6.70
N MET A 72 -5.95 2.65 5.66
CA MET A 72 -6.65 3.39 4.62
C MET A 72 -7.80 4.20 5.21
N GLU A 73 -8.57 3.60 6.09
CA GLU A 73 -9.68 4.29 6.75
C GLU A 73 -9.21 5.45 7.60
N ASP A 74 -8.11 5.28 8.31
CA ASP A 74 -7.54 6.37 9.11
C ASP A 74 -7.12 7.53 8.23
N LEU A 75 -6.51 7.24 7.09
CA LEU A 75 -6.12 8.27 6.15
C LEU A 75 -7.34 9.02 5.60
N ILE A 76 -8.38 8.28 5.26
CA ILE A 76 -9.63 8.88 4.76
C ILE A 76 -10.21 9.81 5.82
N LYS A 77 -10.28 9.36 7.07
CA LYS A 77 -10.81 10.18 8.15
C LYS A 77 -10.04 11.47 8.31
N TRP A 78 -8.71 11.37 8.25
CA TRP A 78 -7.87 12.55 8.36
C TRP A 78 -8.13 13.52 7.22
N LEU A 79 -8.17 13.02 5.98
CA LEU A 79 -8.44 13.86 4.82
C LEU A 79 -9.82 14.51 4.90
N MET A 80 -10.82 13.75 5.32
CA MET A 80 -12.17 14.26 5.43
C MET A 80 -12.30 15.34 6.52
N SER A 81 -11.43 15.32 7.50
CA SER A 81 -11.47 16.33 8.56
C SER A 81 -11.26 17.74 8.01
N PHE A 82 -10.56 17.86 6.88
CA PHE A 82 -10.33 19.18 6.28
C PHE A 82 -11.57 19.77 5.64
N LYS A 83 -12.61 18.97 5.44
CA LYS A 83 -13.86 19.43 4.88
C LYS A 83 -14.84 19.88 5.96
N SER A 84 -14.52 19.61 7.20
CA SER A 84 -15.43 19.97 8.31
C SER A 84 -15.26 21.43 8.67
N LYS A 85 -16.31 22.21 8.52
CA LYS A 85 -16.28 23.61 8.86
C LYS A 85 -16.19 23.90 10.35
N LYS A 86 -16.60 22.95 11.14
CA LYS A 86 -16.54 23.12 12.59
C LYS A 86 -15.12 23.25 13.10
N ARG A 87 -14.18 22.81 12.32
CA ARG A 87 -12.81 22.78 12.79
C ARG A 87 -12.11 24.08 12.58
N LEU A 88 -12.77 24.96 11.89
CA LEU A 88 -12.13 26.21 11.55
C LEU A 88 -12.27 27.25 12.60
N LYS A 89 -12.41 27.02 13.64
CA LYS A 89 -12.58 28.04 14.58
C LYS A 89 -11.47 28.42 15.32
#